data_5b65243466256504602f32a701dd0193
#
_entry.id   5b65243466256504602f32a701dd0193
#
_cell.length_a   1.000
_cell.length_b   1.000
_cell.length_c   1.000
_cell.angle_alpha   90.00
_cell.angle_beta   90.00
_cell.angle_gamma   90.00
#
_symmetry.space_group_name_H-M   'P 1'
#
loop_
_entity.id
_entity.type
_entity.pdbx_description
1 polymer ?
#
loop_
_entity_poly.entity_id
_entity_poly.type
_entity_poly.pdbx_seq_one_letter_code
_entity_poly.pdbx_strand_id
1 'polypeptide(L)'
;MSDLEQLTQSLAGNVRRWRNERNLSLDALAARAGVSRSMIVQIEQARTNPSIGTVVKIGDALGVSITTLLDYAQGPAVRIVSAEQAVRLWHTDAGSYNRLLAGAEAPGPLEMWDWQLMPGDSSSSDPHPAGTFELIHVTGGELTLTVGGSTFHVPAGSSASFEASAAHTYSNAGDTPTTMMMTISVPPSR
;
A
#
# COMPACT_ATOMS: atom_id res chain seq x y z
N MET A 1 16.95 18.59 20.22
CA MET A 1 16.49 17.32 20.83
C MET A 1 17.54 16.28 20.48
N SER A 2 18.04 15.52 21.43
CA SER A 2 19.01 14.45 21.13
C SER A 2 18.30 13.25 20.44
N ASP A 3 19.06 12.41 19.74
CA ASP A 3 18.53 11.21 19.10
C ASP A 3 17.83 10.29 20.12
N LEU A 4 18.34 10.24 21.35
CA LEU A 4 17.76 9.45 22.43
C LEU A 4 16.41 10.03 22.89
N GLU A 5 16.26 11.34 22.96
CA GLU A 5 14.98 11.99 23.30
C GLU A 5 13.95 11.74 22.22
N GLN A 6 14.34 11.83 20.94
CA GLN A 6 13.46 11.52 19.82
C GLN A 6 13.01 10.06 19.85
N LEU A 7 13.94 9.14 20.07
CA LEU A 7 13.64 7.71 20.18
C LEU A 7 12.65 7.42 21.32
N THR A 8 12.86 8.05 22.49
CA THR A 8 12.00 7.88 23.66
C THR A 8 10.59 8.42 23.41
N GLN A 9 10.46 9.55 22.73
CA GLN A 9 9.16 10.14 22.35
C GLN A 9 8.44 9.27 21.33
N SER A 10 9.16 8.74 20.34
CA SER A 10 8.58 7.84 19.32
C SER A 10 8.07 6.55 19.94
N LEU A 11 8.88 5.93 20.80
CA LEU A 11 8.46 4.74 21.55
C LEU A 11 7.19 5.02 22.35
N ALA A 12 7.14 6.13 23.09
CA ALA A 12 5.97 6.51 23.90
C ALA A 12 4.71 6.66 23.05
N GLY A 13 4.79 7.38 21.93
CA GLY A 13 3.70 7.61 21.01
C GLY A 13 3.21 6.30 20.37
N ASN A 14 4.15 5.47 19.90
CA ASN A 14 3.82 4.21 19.22
C ASN A 14 3.21 3.18 20.18
N VAL A 15 3.74 3.02 21.40
CA VAL A 15 3.15 2.11 22.41
C VAL A 15 1.71 2.53 22.73
N ARG A 16 1.46 3.84 22.97
CA ARG A 16 0.12 4.36 23.24
C ARG A 16 -0.81 4.13 22.05
N ARG A 17 -0.38 4.44 20.83
CA ARG A 17 -1.16 4.23 19.60
C ARG A 17 -1.56 2.77 19.45
N TRP A 18 -0.60 1.86 19.46
CA TRP A 18 -0.85 0.44 19.27
C TRP A 18 -1.68 -0.19 20.38
N ARG A 19 -1.53 0.27 21.63
CA ARG A 19 -2.41 -0.13 22.73
C ARG A 19 -3.86 0.27 22.48
N ASN A 20 -4.09 1.53 22.07
CA ASN A 20 -5.43 2.05 21.79
C ASN A 20 -6.09 1.35 20.59
N GLU A 21 -5.34 1.11 19.50
CA GLU A 21 -5.82 0.39 18.32
C GLU A 21 -6.27 -1.03 18.64
N ARG A 22 -5.67 -1.64 19.66
CA ARG A 22 -6.06 -2.98 20.16
C ARG A 22 -7.07 -2.94 21.30
N ASN A 23 -7.59 -1.78 21.63
CA ASN A 23 -8.55 -1.54 22.72
C ASN A 23 -8.07 -2.12 24.07
N LEU A 24 -6.75 -2.06 24.35
CA LEU A 24 -6.16 -2.53 25.60
C LEU A 24 -6.13 -1.42 26.65
N SER A 25 -6.52 -1.74 27.90
CA SER A 25 -6.21 -0.89 29.04
C SER A 25 -4.71 -0.94 29.37
N LEU A 26 -4.20 0.02 30.16
CA LEU A 26 -2.83 0.00 30.68
C LEU A 26 -2.55 -1.29 31.47
N ASP A 27 -3.52 -1.74 32.25
CA ASP A 27 -3.42 -2.97 33.06
C ASP A 27 -3.37 -4.21 32.15
N ALA A 28 -4.19 -4.26 31.10
CA ALA A 28 -4.21 -5.37 30.15
C ALA A 28 -2.90 -5.48 29.36
N LEU A 29 -2.33 -4.35 28.91
CA LEU A 29 -1.03 -4.36 28.24
C LEU A 29 0.09 -4.78 29.20
N ALA A 30 0.09 -4.25 30.43
CA ALA A 30 1.09 -4.60 31.45
C ALA A 30 1.08 -6.10 31.75
N ALA A 31 -0.11 -6.68 31.95
CA ALA A 31 -0.27 -8.12 32.19
C ALA A 31 0.23 -8.97 31.00
N ARG A 32 -0.11 -8.60 29.75
CA ARG A 32 0.33 -9.30 28.54
C ARG A 32 1.84 -9.23 28.34
N ALA A 33 2.43 -8.08 28.59
CA ALA A 33 3.87 -7.84 28.42
C ALA A 33 4.70 -8.38 29.62
N GLY A 34 4.07 -8.81 30.71
CA GLY A 34 4.77 -9.23 31.92
C GLY A 34 5.61 -8.11 32.55
N VAL A 35 5.09 -6.88 32.54
CA VAL A 35 5.72 -5.69 33.14
C VAL A 35 4.74 -5.01 34.09
N SER A 36 5.23 -4.09 34.95
CA SER A 36 4.35 -3.35 35.83
C SER A 36 3.52 -2.30 35.07
N ARG A 37 2.30 -2.02 35.57
CA ARG A 37 1.46 -0.94 35.05
C ARG A 37 2.20 0.42 35.08
N SER A 38 2.94 0.68 36.16
CA SER A 38 3.72 1.91 36.28
C SER A 38 4.80 2.03 35.19
N MET A 39 5.40 0.92 34.76
CA MET A 39 6.35 0.89 33.65
C MET A 39 5.68 1.32 32.34
N ILE A 40 4.51 0.76 32.02
CA ILE A 40 3.76 1.16 30.81
C ILE A 40 3.41 2.64 30.87
N VAL A 41 2.92 3.16 32.01
CA VAL A 41 2.61 4.60 32.20
C VAL A 41 3.84 5.48 31.96
N GLN A 42 4.98 5.12 32.54
CA GLN A 42 6.23 5.87 32.37
C GLN A 42 6.72 5.87 30.93
N ILE A 43 6.61 4.71 30.24
CA ILE A 43 6.96 4.60 28.83
C ILE A 43 6.05 5.50 27.98
N GLU A 44 4.72 5.39 28.12
CA GLU A 44 3.76 6.18 27.36
C GLU A 44 3.85 7.69 27.63
N GLN A 45 4.48 8.08 28.74
CA GLN A 45 4.76 9.48 29.10
C GLN A 45 6.17 9.94 28.71
N ALA A 46 6.96 9.09 28.04
CA ALA A 46 8.36 9.34 27.70
C ALA A 46 9.22 9.71 28.95
N ARG A 47 8.91 9.16 30.12
CA ARG A 47 9.58 9.47 31.40
C ARG A 47 10.62 8.42 31.80
N THR A 48 10.82 7.41 30.99
CA THR A 48 11.81 6.36 31.23
C THR A 48 12.40 5.86 29.94
N ASN A 49 13.62 5.32 30.02
CA ASN A 49 14.28 4.62 28.94
C ASN A 49 14.26 3.12 29.25
N PRO A 50 13.28 2.35 28.72
CA PRO A 50 13.18 0.93 29.02
C PRO A 50 14.32 0.15 28.40
N SER A 51 14.66 -1.01 29.00
CA SER A 51 15.61 -1.93 28.38
C SER A 51 15.05 -2.48 27.06
N ILE A 52 15.94 -2.90 26.14
CA ILE A 52 15.56 -3.56 24.90
C ILE A 52 14.65 -4.76 25.17
N GLY A 53 14.95 -5.57 26.20
CA GLY A 53 14.11 -6.69 26.59
C GLY A 53 12.69 -6.28 27.00
N THR A 54 12.52 -5.11 27.62
CA THR A 54 11.19 -4.55 27.94
C THR A 54 10.46 -4.14 26.68
N VAL A 55 11.15 -3.50 25.73
CA VAL A 55 10.54 -3.08 24.45
C VAL A 55 10.11 -4.30 23.63
N VAL A 56 10.92 -5.36 23.58
CA VAL A 56 10.56 -6.63 22.92
C VAL A 56 9.28 -7.23 23.52
N LYS A 57 9.19 -7.35 24.85
CA LYS A 57 8.00 -7.88 25.53
C LYS A 57 6.74 -7.06 25.23
N ILE A 58 6.85 -5.74 25.14
CA ILE A 58 5.74 -4.87 24.78
C ILE A 58 5.36 -5.05 23.29
N GLY A 59 6.35 -5.18 22.41
CA GLY A 59 6.13 -5.48 20.99
C GLY A 59 5.38 -6.80 20.82
N ASP A 60 5.81 -7.85 21.46
CA ASP A 60 5.15 -9.18 21.44
C ASP A 60 3.70 -9.07 21.95
N ALA A 61 3.49 -8.38 23.07
CA ALA A 61 2.16 -8.17 23.65
C ALA A 61 1.22 -7.38 22.74
N LEU A 62 1.77 -6.48 21.95
CA LEU A 62 1.05 -5.68 20.96
C LEU A 62 0.98 -6.35 19.58
N GLY A 63 1.74 -7.41 19.32
CA GLY A 63 1.85 -8.05 18.01
C GLY A 63 2.50 -7.14 16.95
N VAL A 64 3.54 -6.40 17.32
CA VAL A 64 4.31 -5.52 16.43
C VAL A 64 5.80 -5.70 16.65
N SER A 65 6.60 -5.42 15.62
CA SER A 65 8.06 -5.51 15.74
C SER A 65 8.64 -4.38 16.60
N ILE A 66 9.83 -4.59 17.14
CA ILE A 66 10.59 -3.54 17.83
C ILE A 66 10.87 -2.35 16.91
N THR A 67 11.12 -2.58 15.62
CA THR A 67 11.32 -1.54 14.62
C THR A 67 10.08 -0.66 14.47
N THR A 68 8.89 -1.24 14.47
CA THR A 68 7.60 -0.52 14.45
C THR A 68 7.41 0.34 15.71
N LEU A 69 7.84 -0.15 16.88
CA LEU A 69 7.75 0.63 18.12
C LEU A 69 8.76 1.78 18.19
N LEU A 70 9.91 1.62 17.55
CA LEU A 70 10.98 2.63 17.52
C LEU A 70 10.92 3.53 16.30
N ASP A 71 9.95 3.37 15.40
CA ASP A 71 9.83 4.15 14.18
C ASP A 71 9.64 5.64 14.49
N TYR A 72 10.51 6.46 13.88
CA TYR A 72 10.54 7.91 14.03
C TYR A 72 9.48 8.67 13.23
N ALA A 73 8.62 7.99 12.49
CA ALA A 73 7.65 8.63 11.60
C ALA A 73 6.72 9.58 12.37
N GLN A 74 7.20 10.77 12.66
CA GLN A 74 6.42 11.90 13.18
C GLN A 74 5.72 12.59 12.01
N GLY A 75 4.46 12.29 11.82
CA GLY A 75 3.61 12.91 10.82
C GLY A 75 3.13 11.91 9.75
N PRO A 76 2.25 12.35 8.87
CA PRO A 76 1.81 11.52 7.75
C PRO A 76 3.03 11.18 6.88
N ALA A 77 3.29 9.87 6.70
CA ALA A 77 4.34 9.41 5.79
C ALA A 77 3.90 9.73 4.35
N VAL A 78 4.41 10.82 3.80
CA VAL A 78 4.21 11.16 2.39
C VAL A 78 5.43 10.69 1.61
N ARG A 79 5.21 9.75 0.69
CA ARG A 79 6.22 9.33 -0.30
C ARG A 79 5.92 10.02 -1.62
N ILE A 80 6.86 10.83 -2.09
CA ILE A 80 6.79 11.43 -3.43
C ILE A 80 7.67 10.60 -4.35
N VAL A 81 7.09 10.13 -5.46
CA VAL A 81 7.79 9.42 -6.53
C VAL A 81 7.82 10.35 -7.73
N SER A 82 9.01 10.75 -8.18
CA SER A 82 9.15 11.60 -9.36
C SER A 82 8.92 10.81 -10.66
N ALA A 83 8.69 11.51 -11.76
CA ALA A 83 8.48 10.88 -13.06
C ALA A 83 9.67 10.01 -13.51
N GLU A 84 10.91 10.39 -13.11
CA GLU A 84 12.14 9.66 -13.42
C GLU A 84 12.27 8.38 -12.59
N GLN A 85 11.60 8.31 -11.44
CA GLN A 85 11.59 7.14 -10.55
C GLN A 85 10.49 6.15 -10.92
N ALA A 86 9.53 6.54 -11.77
CA ALA A 86 8.48 5.65 -12.26
C ALA A 86 9.09 4.52 -13.10
N VAL A 87 8.77 3.27 -12.76
CA VAL A 87 9.38 2.09 -13.38
C VAL A 87 8.53 1.66 -14.58
N ARG A 88 9.12 1.71 -15.78
CA ARG A 88 8.49 1.14 -16.97
C ARG A 88 8.76 -0.36 -17.01
N LEU A 89 7.69 -1.17 -16.96
CA LEU A 89 7.79 -2.63 -16.93
C LEU A 89 7.52 -3.27 -18.30
N TRP A 90 6.73 -2.61 -19.13
CA TRP A 90 6.42 -3.08 -20.49
C TRP A 90 6.39 -1.91 -21.48
N HIS A 91 6.80 -2.16 -22.72
CA HIS A 91 6.71 -1.23 -23.83
C HIS A 91 6.77 -1.96 -25.17
N THR A 92 6.28 -1.31 -26.22
CA THR A 92 6.39 -1.75 -27.63
C THR A 92 7.18 -0.75 -28.45
N ASP A 93 7.65 -1.16 -29.63
CA ASP A 93 8.32 -0.25 -30.59
C ASP A 93 7.35 0.80 -31.15
N ALA A 94 6.05 0.53 -31.16
CA ALA A 94 5.01 1.47 -31.55
C ALA A 94 4.80 2.61 -30.54
N GLY A 95 5.33 2.50 -29.32
CA GLY A 95 5.25 3.51 -28.27
C GLY A 95 4.22 3.22 -27.18
N SER A 96 3.60 2.04 -27.16
CA SER A 96 2.80 1.61 -26.02
C SER A 96 3.69 1.34 -24.81
N TYR A 97 3.17 1.59 -23.62
CA TYR A 97 3.90 1.31 -22.37
C TYR A 97 2.96 1.18 -21.17
N ASN A 98 3.47 0.58 -20.11
CA ASN A 98 2.98 0.79 -18.76
C ASN A 98 4.11 1.26 -17.82
N ARG A 99 3.74 2.06 -16.82
CA ARG A 99 4.66 2.54 -15.79
C ARG A 99 4.02 2.41 -14.43
N LEU A 100 4.73 1.81 -13.49
CA LEU A 100 4.36 1.85 -12.08
C LEU A 100 4.76 3.21 -11.51
N LEU A 101 3.77 3.99 -11.09
CA LEU A 101 3.97 5.33 -10.57
C LEU A 101 4.24 5.32 -9.06
N ALA A 102 3.44 4.56 -8.32
CA ALA A 102 3.53 4.47 -6.88
C ALA A 102 2.91 3.16 -6.39
N GLY A 103 3.31 2.73 -5.21
CA GLY A 103 2.71 1.57 -4.54
C GLY A 103 2.78 1.70 -3.03
N ALA A 104 1.90 0.96 -2.35
CA ALA A 104 1.85 0.77 -0.90
C ALA A 104 1.67 -0.71 -0.56
N GLU A 105 2.23 -1.14 0.59
CA GLU A 105 2.27 -2.56 0.98
C GLU A 105 1.17 -2.97 1.98
N ALA A 106 0.62 -2.02 2.72
CA ALA A 106 -0.30 -2.33 3.81
C ALA A 106 -1.69 -1.69 3.59
N PRO A 107 -2.79 -2.42 3.83
CA PRO A 107 -2.91 -3.79 4.38
C PRO A 107 -2.63 -4.91 3.37
N GLY A 108 -2.49 -4.61 2.09
CA GLY A 108 -2.06 -5.46 0.99
C GLY A 108 -1.47 -4.60 -0.10
N PRO A 109 -0.80 -5.17 -1.11
CA PRO A 109 -0.26 -4.40 -2.22
C PRO A 109 -1.34 -3.55 -2.90
N LEU A 110 -1.04 -2.25 -3.01
CA LEU A 110 -1.85 -1.28 -3.73
C LEU A 110 -0.92 -0.54 -4.70
N GLU A 111 -1.23 -0.56 -5.98
CA GLU A 111 -0.37 -0.05 -7.03
C GLU A 111 -1.13 0.97 -7.89
N MET A 112 -0.42 2.01 -8.33
CA MET A 112 -0.92 3.00 -9.27
C MET A 112 -0.06 2.99 -10.52
N TRP A 113 -0.71 2.88 -11.66
CA TRP A 113 -0.10 2.72 -12.97
C TRP A 113 -0.55 3.78 -13.97
N ASP A 114 0.35 4.17 -14.86
CA ASP A 114 0.08 4.96 -16.06
C ASP A 114 0.28 4.09 -17.30
N TRP A 115 -0.68 4.11 -18.21
CA TRP A 115 -0.69 3.30 -19.41
C TRP A 115 -0.92 4.12 -20.65
N GLN A 116 -0.24 3.75 -21.73
CA GLN A 116 -0.53 4.15 -23.09
C GLN A 116 -0.56 2.93 -23.99
N LEU A 117 -1.61 2.80 -24.79
CA LEU A 117 -1.74 1.81 -25.85
C LEU A 117 -1.86 2.52 -27.20
N MET A 118 -0.93 2.28 -28.08
CA MET A 118 -1.00 2.77 -29.48
C MET A 118 -2.03 1.98 -30.26
N PRO A 119 -2.58 2.55 -31.36
CA PRO A 119 -3.54 1.85 -32.22
C PRO A 119 -3.07 0.45 -32.63
N GLY A 120 -3.93 -0.54 -32.43
CA GLY A 120 -3.67 -1.94 -32.72
C GLY A 120 -2.87 -2.72 -31.65
N ASP A 121 -2.29 -2.03 -30.65
CA ASP A 121 -1.55 -2.70 -29.59
C ASP A 121 -2.49 -3.28 -28.50
N SER A 122 -1.98 -4.31 -27.84
CA SER A 122 -2.65 -4.94 -26.73
C SER A 122 -1.66 -5.48 -25.69
N SER A 123 -2.11 -5.59 -24.44
CA SER A 123 -1.39 -6.24 -23.35
C SER A 123 -2.33 -7.19 -22.62
N SER A 124 -1.91 -8.43 -22.42
CA SER A 124 -2.68 -9.46 -21.72
C SER A 124 -2.07 -9.76 -20.37
N SER A 125 -2.93 -10.03 -19.39
CA SER A 125 -2.57 -10.45 -18.04
C SER A 125 -3.18 -11.81 -17.74
N ASP A 126 -2.40 -12.66 -17.09
CA ASP A 126 -2.90 -13.89 -16.47
C ASP A 126 -3.81 -13.54 -15.27
N PRO A 127 -4.65 -14.49 -14.81
CA PRO A 127 -5.46 -14.30 -13.62
C PRO A 127 -4.61 -13.91 -12.40
N HIS A 128 -5.03 -12.85 -11.72
CA HIS A 128 -4.47 -12.46 -10.43
C HIS A 128 -5.04 -13.31 -9.28
N PRO A 129 -4.45 -13.28 -8.07
CA PRO A 129 -5.03 -13.92 -6.90
C PRO A 129 -6.48 -13.48 -6.66
N ALA A 130 -7.34 -14.41 -6.22
CA ALA A 130 -8.74 -14.12 -5.93
C ALA A 130 -8.89 -12.94 -4.96
N GLY A 131 -9.83 -12.04 -5.24
CA GLY A 131 -10.04 -10.81 -4.48
C GLY A 131 -9.14 -9.65 -4.91
N THR A 132 -8.32 -9.81 -5.95
CA THR A 132 -7.62 -8.68 -6.57
C THR A 132 -8.62 -7.87 -7.40
N PHE A 133 -8.63 -6.56 -7.17
CA PHE A 133 -9.45 -5.62 -7.94
C PHE A 133 -8.58 -4.68 -8.75
N GLU A 134 -9.07 -4.38 -9.95
CA GLU A 134 -8.54 -3.32 -10.80
C GLU A 134 -9.57 -2.24 -11.02
N LEU A 135 -9.10 -0.99 -10.93
CA LEU A 135 -9.86 0.22 -11.25
C LEU A 135 -9.12 0.95 -12.36
N ILE A 136 -9.82 1.23 -13.45
CA ILE A 136 -9.27 1.88 -14.62
C ILE A 136 -10.03 3.18 -14.84
N HIS A 137 -9.30 4.26 -15.12
CA HIS A 137 -9.87 5.50 -15.63
C HIS A 137 -9.22 5.87 -16.96
N VAL A 138 -9.99 5.86 -18.03
CA VAL A 138 -9.51 6.19 -19.38
C VAL A 138 -9.46 7.72 -19.52
N THR A 139 -8.26 8.26 -19.77
CA THR A 139 -8.02 9.70 -19.88
C THR A 139 -8.00 10.20 -21.32
N GLY A 140 -7.81 9.30 -22.31
CA GLY A 140 -7.82 9.61 -23.73
C GLY A 140 -8.08 8.37 -24.59
N GLY A 141 -8.67 8.56 -25.77
CA GLY A 141 -9.04 7.44 -26.64
C GLY A 141 -10.17 6.59 -26.12
N GLU A 142 -10.17 5.31 -26.46
CA GLU A 142 -11.12 4.29 -25.98
C GLU A 142 -10.36 3.01 -25.67
N LEU A 143 -10.59 2.45 -24.50
CA LEU A 143 -10.06 1.13 -24.11
C LEU A 143 -11.05 0.03 -24.51
N THR A 144 -10.57 -0.99 -25.22
CA THR A 144 -11.25 -2.26 -25.36
C THR A 144 -10.72 -3.21 -24.29
N LEU A 145 -11.53 -3.48 -23.27
CA LEU A 145 -11.21 -4.35 -22.14
C LEU A 145 -11.91 -5.71 -22.34
N THR A 146 -11.12 -6.80 -22.35
CA THR A 146 -11.67 -8.16 -22.36
C THR A 146 -11.38 -8.84 -21.04
N VAL A 147 -12.41 -9.36 -20.35
CA VAL A 147 -12.29 -10.08 -19.07
C VAL A 147 -13.07 -11.39 -19.18
N GLY A 148 -12.41 -12.53 -18.95
CA GLY A 148 -13.05 -13.83 -18.98
C GLY A 148 -13.82 -14.14 -20.28
N GLY A 149 -13.34 -13.58 -21.42
CA GLY A 149 -13.98 -13.74 -22.74
C GLY A 149 -15.10 -12.74 -23.06
N SER A 150 -15.49 -11.87 -22.12
CA SER A 150 -16.45 -10.77 -22.37
C SER A 150 -15.68 -9.47 -22.69
N THR A 151 -16.16 -8.74 -23.70
CA THR A 151 -15.51 -7.50 -24.16
C THR A 151 -16.35 -6.27 -23.79
N PHE A 152 -15.67 -5.24 -23.31
CA PHE A 152 -16.25 -3.97 -22.87
C PHE A 152 -15.50 -2.81 -23.55
N HIS A 153 -16.23 -1.74 -23.92
CA HIS A 153 -15.67 -0.53 -24.45
C HIS A 153 -15.77 0.58 -23.40
N VAL A 154 -14.62 1.15 -23.05
CA VAL A 154 -14.50 2.19 -22.02
C VAL A 154 -13.98 3.46 -22.70
N PRO A 155 -14.84 4.43 -23.03
CA PRO A 155 -14.43 5.66 -23.68
C PRO A 155 -13.71 6.61 -22.71
N ALA A 156 -12.98 7.58 -23.25
CA ALA A 156 -12.33 8.63 -22.47
C ALA A 156 -13.30 9.30 -21.50
N GLY A 157 -12.84 9.60 -20.29
CA GLY A 157 -13.62 10.15 -19.18
C GLY A 157 -14.43 9.12 -18.40
N SER A 158 -14.46 7.86 -18.86
CA SER A 158 -15.15 6.76 -18.18
C SER A 158 -14.21 5.92 -17.33
N SER A 159 -14.78 5.18 -16.38
CA SER A 159 -14.04 4.27 -15.51
C SER A 159 -14.66 2.86 -15.55
N ALA A 160 -13.81 1.87 -15.39
CA ALA A 160 -14.20 0.47 -15.22
C ALA A 160 -13.60 -0.07 -13.91
N SER A 161 -14.29 -1.03 -13.30
CA SER A 161 -13.78 -1.78 -12.15
C SER A 161 -14.17 -3.25 -12.30
N PHE A 162 -13.25 -4.15 -11.99
CA PHE A 162 -13.53 -5.59 -12.06
C PHE A 162 -12.64 -6.38 -11.12
N GLU A 163 -13.07 -7.58 -10.73
CA GLU A 163 -12.24 -8.55 -10.06
C GLU A 163 -11.33 -9.24 -11.10
N ALA A 164 -10.01 -9.08 -10.93
CA ALA A 164 -9.01 -9.53 -11.90
C ALA A 164 -8.61 -11.01 -11.73
N SER A 165 -9.50 -11.84 -11.18
CA SER A 165 -9.28 -13.28 -10.98
C SER A 165 -9.48 -14.13 -12.26
N ALA A 166 -9.87 -13.52 -13.39
CA ALA A 166 -9.90 -14.12 -14.71
C ALA A 166 -8.83 -13.50 -15.62
N ALA A 167 -8.40 -14.24 -16.65
CA ALA A 167 -7.53 -13.70 -17.69
C ALA A 167 -8.19 -12.49 -18.37
N HIS A 168 -7.42 -11.45 -18.59
CA HIS A 168 -7.93 -10.20 -19.15
C HIS A 168 -6.93 -9.52 -20.08
N THR A 169 -7.44 -8.70 -20.98
CA THR A 169 -6.64 -8.03 -22.01
C THR A 169 -7.09 -6.59 -22.16
N TYR A 170 -6.13 -5.69 -22.22
CA TYR A 170 -6.29 -4.29 -22.55
C TYR A 170 -5.87 -4.10 -23.99
N SER A 171 -6.70 -3.51 -24.85
CA SER A 171 -6.37 -3.29 -26.25
C SER A 171 -6.91 -1.97 -26.73
N ASN A 172 -6.24 -1.43 -27.73
CA ASN A 172 -6.67 -0.24 -28.46
C ASN A 172 -7.10 -0.66 -29.87
N ALA A 173 -8.41 -0.77 -30.09
CA ALA A 173 -9.01 -1.07 -31.39
C ALA A 173 -9.30 0.21 -32.21
N GLY A 174 -9.03 1.40 -31.65
CA GLY A 174 -9.24 2.70 -32.29
C GLY A 174 -8.06 3.13 -33.16
N ASP A 175 -8.12 4.37 -33.64
CA ASP A 175 -7.13 5.00 -34.50
C ASP A 175 -6.27 6.09 -33.77
N THR A 176 -6.58 6.37 -32.52
CA THR A 176 -5.86 7.30 -31.66
C THR A 176 -5.31 6.59 -30.42
N PRO A 177 -4.20 7.07 -29.82
CA PRO A 177 -3.67 6.46 -28.62
C PRO A 177 -4.72 6.41 -27.48
N THR A 178 -4.81 5.27 -26.80
CA THR A 178 -5.57 5.13 -25.55
C THR A 178 -4.64 5.38 -24.37
N THR A 179 -5.03 6.30 -23.48
CA THR A 179 -4.30 6.58 -22.24
C THR A 179 -5.20 6.33 -21.03
N MET A 180 -4.64 5.77 -19.97
CA MET A 180 -5.41 5.46 -18.78
C MET A 180 -4.56 5.43 -17.51
N MET A 181 -5.20 5.72 -16.39
CA MET A 181 -4.69 5.44 -15.06
C MET A 181 -5.32 4.16 -14.55
N MET A 182 -4.53 3.33 -13.89
CA MET A 182 -5.00 2.07 -13.31
C MET A 182 -4.55 1.97 -11.86
N THR A 183 -5.41 1.42 -11.03
CA THR A 183 -5.06 1.02 -9.66
C THR A 183 -5.34 -0.46 -9.49
N ILE A 184 -4.36 -1.19 -8.95
CA ILE A 184 -4.46 -2.61 -8.63
C ILE A 184 -4.41 -2.76 -7.11
N SER A 185 -5.41 -3.42 -6.53
CA SER A 185 -5.47 -3.74 -5.10
C SER A 185 -5.46 -5.25 -4.91
N VAL A 186 -4.40 -5.76 -4.30
CA VAL A 186 -4.26 -7.19 -3.99
C VAL A 186 -4.64 -7.43 -2.53
N PRO A 187 -5.44 -8.47 -2.22
CA PRO A 187 -5.78 -8.77 -0.83
C PRO A 187 -4.51 -9.16 -0.05
N PRO A 188 -4.46 -8.85 1.27
CA PRO A 188 -3.33 -9.25 2.10
C PRO A 188 -3.18 -10.78 2.11
N SER A 189 -1.94 -11.26 2.07
CA SER A 189 -1.65 -12.68 2.25
C SER A 189 -2.12 -13.14 3.63
N ARG A 190 -2.82 -14.27 3.69
CA ARG A 190 -3.27 -14.87 4.95
C ARG A 190 -2.13 -15.54 5.67
#